data_2c73dd00c907e87b1ca87cd307a8693f
#
_entry.id   2c73dd00c907e87b1ca87cd307a8693f
#
_cell.length_a   1.000
_cell.length_b   1.000
_cell.length_c   1.000
_cell.angle_alpha   90.00
_cell.angle_beta   90.00
_cell.angle_gamma   90.00
#
_symmetry.space_group_name_H-M   'P 1'
#
loop_
_entity.id
_entity.type
_entity.pdbx_description
1 polymer ?
#
loop_
_entity_poly.entity_id
_entity_poly.type
_entity_poly.pdbx_seq_one_letter_code
_entity_poly.pdbx_strand_id
1 'polypeptide(L)' 'MRQYKAKCGAMQFMPSLREVQEASENFDGFCLACGNVQSGVEPDARKYVCESCGKPKVYGAEELALMGLVY' A
#
# COMPACT_ATOMS: atom_id res chain seq x y z
N MET A 1 -9.97 2.83 1.22
CA MET A 1 -8.92 2.99 0.22
C MET A 1 -9.41 3.83 -0.95
N ARG A 2 -8.56 4.71 -1.48
CA ARG A 2 -8.94 5.64 -2.54
C ARG A 2 -8.06 5.40 -3.76
N GLN A 3 -8.63 5.57 -4.96
CA GLN A 3 -7.85 5.56 -6.19
C GLN A 3 -7.33 6.96 -6.50
N TYR A 4 -6.13 7.03 -7.09
CA TYR A 4 -5.56 8.29 -7.56
C TYR A 4 -4.77 8.03 -8.84
N LYS A 5 -4.55 9.11 -9.60
CA LYS A 5 -3.78 9.00 -10.84
C LYS A 5 -2.31 9.29 -10.53
N ALA A 6 -1.46 8.29 -10.76
CA ALA A 6 -0.02 8.43 -10.56
C ALA A 6 0.60 9.27 -11.67
N LYS A 7 1.82 9.74 -11.47
CA LYS A 7 2.56 10.55 -12.45
C LYS A 7 2.70 9.85 -13.80
N CYS A 8 2.78 8.53 -13.80
CA CYS A 8 2.88 7.74 -15.03
C CYS A 8 1.54 7.59 -15.76
N GLY A 9 0.46 8.15 -15.23
CA GLY A 9 -0.87 8.06 -15.82
C GLY A 9 -1.69 6.87 -15.40
N ALA A 10 -1.11 5.90 -14.69
CA ALA A 10 -1.84 4.72 -14.21
C ALA A 10 -2.66 5.07 -12.97
N MET A 11 -3.83 4.44 -12.84
CA MET A 11 -4.62 4.55 -11.62
C MET A 11 -4.04 3.65 -10.56
N GLN A 12 -3.81 4.18 -9.37
CA GLN A 12 -3.27 3.44 -8.24
C GLN A 12 -4.17 3.66 -7.02
N PHE A 13 -3.93 2.86 -5.98
CA PHE A 13 -4.70 2.93 -4.74
C PHE A 13 -3.84 3.50 -3.63
N MET A 14 -4.46 4.22 -2.70
CA MET A 14 -3.79 4.64 -1.48
C MET A 14 -4.73 4.49 -0.29
N PRO A 15 -4.21 4.09 0.87
CA PRO A 15 -5.03 3.94 2.08
C PRO A 15 -5.26 5.28 2.77
N SER A 16 -6.27 5.31 3.64
CA SER A 16 -6.46 6.44 4.54
C SER A 16 -5.44 6.37 5.69
N LEU A 17 -5.26 7.49 6.39
CA LEU A 17 -4.39 7.52 7.57
C LEU A 17 -4.82 6.48 8.60
N ARG A 18 -6.13 6.30 8.79
CA ARG A 18 -6.66 5.31 9.72
C ARG A 18 -6.31 3.89 9.30
N GLU A 19 -6.43 3.58 8.01
CA GLU A 19 -6.04 2.27 7.49
C GLU A 19 -4.56 2.00 7.70
N VAL A 20 -3.72 3.01 7.50
CA VAL A 20 -2.28 2.90 7.72
C VAL A 20 -1.97 2.65 9.20
N GLN A 21 -2.65 3.32 10.11
CA GLN A 21 -2.44 3.12 11.54
C GLN A 21 -2.79 1.69 11.97
N GLU A 22 -3.92 1.18 11.51
CA GLU A 22 -4.33 -0.19 11.79
C GLU A 22 -3.37 -1.21 11.17
N ALA A 23 -2.96 -0.98 9.94
CA ALA A 23 -2.04 -1.88 9.24
C ALA A 23 -0.67 -1.92 9.89
N SER A 24 -0.19 -0.80 10.41
CA SER A 24 1.09 -0.73 11.12
C SER A 24 1.09 -1.63 12.36
N GLU A 25 -0.04 -1.71 13.05
CA GLU A 25 -0.17 -2.58 14.23
C GLU A 25 -0.29 -4.05 13.85
N ASN A 26 -0.89 -4.35 12.72
CA ASN A 26 -1.19 -5.71 12.28
C ASN A 26 -0.17 -6.28 11.28
N PHE A 27 0.86 -5.53 10.93
CA PHE A 27 1.83 -5.88 9.89
C PHE A 27 1.13 -6.19 8.56
N ASP A 28 0.22 -5.31 8.16
CA ASP A 28 -0.43 -5.39 6.86
C ASP A 28 0.20 -4.40 5.88
N GLY A 29 0.20 -4.77 4.61
CA GLY A 29 0.64 -3.90 3.53
C GLY A 29 -0.44 -3.73 2.49
N PHE A 30 -0.26 -2.77 1.61
CA PHE A 30 -1.25 -2.41 0.60
C PHE A 30 -0.62 -2.48 -0.78
N CYS A 31 -1.32 -3.11 -1.72
CA CYS A 31 -0.91 -3.11 -3.12
C CYS A 31 -1.41 -1.84 -3.80
N LEU A 32 -0.51 -1.04 -4.32
CA LEU A 32 -0.86 0.19 -5.01
C LEU A 32 -1.50 -0.08 -6.38
N ALA A 33 -1.26 -1.26 -6.95
CA ALA A 33 -1.77 -1.59 -8.28
C ALA A 33 -3.21 -2.09 -8.25
N CYS A 34 -3.58 -2.95 -7.30
CA CYS A 34 -4.92 -3.56 -7.27
C CYS A 34 -5.71 -3.26 -5.98
N GLY A 35 -5.10 -2.63 -4.98
CA GLY A 35 -5.77 -2.30 -3.73
C GLY A 35 -5.88 -3.46 -2.75
N ASN A 36 -5.22 -4.58 -3.00
CA ASN A 36 -5.26 -5.72 -2.09
C ASN A 36 -4.53 -5.39 -0.78
N VAL A 37 -5.10 -5.84 0.33
CA VAL A 37 -4.46 -5.76 1.64
C VAL A 37 -3.87 -7.13 1.94
N GLN A 38 -2.59 -7.17 2.30
CA GLN A 38 -1.84 -8.40 2.46
C GLN A 38 -1.19 -8.41 3.84
N SER A 39 -1.33 -9.51 4.58
CA SER A 39 -0.72 -9.65 5.90
C SER A 39 0.73 -10.13 5.79
N GLY A 40 1.46 -10.01 6.91
CA GLY A 40 2.88 -10.41 6.92
C GLY A 40 3.79 -9.45 6.19
N VAL A 41 3.37 -8.19 6.03
CA VAL A 41 4.15 -7.15 5.36
C VAL A 41 4.72 -6.22 6.43
N GLU A 42 6.04 -6.10 6.47
CA GLU A 42 6.70 -5.22 7.42
C GLU A 42 6.33 -3.76 7.16
N PRO A 43 6.25 -2.90 8.19
CA PRO A 43 5.85 -1.51 8.00
C PRO A 43 6.73 -0.71 7.02
N ASP A 44 8.00 -1.07 6.90
CA ASP A 44 8.94 -0.42 5.99
C ASP A 44 9.14 -1.19 4.68
N ALA A 45 8.29 -2.16 4.39
CA ALA A 45 8.41 -3.00 3.19
C ALA A 45 8.22 -2.19 1.92
N ARG A 46 8.98 -2.53 0.90
CA ARG A 46 8.92 -1.91 -0.42
C ARG A 46 8.86 -2.97 -1.50
N LYS A 47 7.99 -2.75 -2.49
CA LYS A 47 7.94 -3.55 -3.71
C LYS A 47 7.80 -5.05 -3.47
N TYR A 48 7.04 -5.43 -2.45
CA TYR A 48 6.70 -6.84 -2.25
C TYR A 48 5.75 -7.29 -3.36
N VAL A 49 5.88 -8.54 -3.75
CA VAL A 49 5.00 -9.10 -4.77
C VAL A 49 3.60 -9.28 -4.19
N CYS A 50 2.61 -8.75 -4.89
CA CYS A 50 1.21 -8.88 -4.48
C CYS A 50 0.72 -10.31 -4.74
N GLU A 51 0.10 -10.91 -3.73
CA GLU A 51 -0.46 -12.26 -3.86
C GLU A 51 -1.66 -12.30 -4.80
N SER A 52 -2.31 -11.16 -5.02
CA SER A 52 -3.50 -11.07 -5.86
C SER A 52 -3.19 -10.76 -7.31
N CYS A 53 -2.41 -9.72 -7.59
CA CYS A 53 -2.14 -9.29 -8.96
C CYS A 53 -0.73 -9.65 -9.46
N GLY A 54 0.14 -10.10 -8.58
CA GLY A 54 1.50 -10.51 -8.95
C GLY A 54 2.49 -9.39 -9.21
N LYS A 55 2.09 -8.13 -9.07
CA LYS A 55 2.98 -6.99 -9.31
C LYS A 55 3.75 -6.63 -8.05
N PRO A 56 5.01 -6.15 -8.17
CA PRO A 56 5.82 -5.74 -7.01
C PRO A 56 5.41 -4.34 -6.53
N LYS A 57 4.18 -4.20 -6.09
CA LYS A 57 3.56 -2.93 -5.70
C LYS A 57 2.99 -2.95 -4.28
N VAL A 58 3.33 -3.94 -3.47
CA VAL A 58 2.91 -3.99 -2.07
C VAL A 58 3.91 -3.25 -1.21
N TYR A 59 3.41 -2.29 -0.44
CA TYR A 59 4.22 -1.46 0.44
C TYR A 59 3.67 -1.54 1.85
N GLY A 60 4.58 -1.45 2.82
CA GLY A 60 4.21 -1.41 4.22
C GLY A 60 3.56 -0.08 4.61
N ALA A 61 2.85 -0.09 5.72
CA ALA A 61 2.07 1.07 6.17
C ALA A 61 2.94 2.31 6.42
N GLU A 62 4.06 2.15 7.12
CA GLU A 62 4.94 3.28 7.41
C GLU A 62 5.64 3.81 6.16
N GLU A 63 5.98 2.91 5.23
CA GLU A 63 6.58 3.31 3.97
C GLU A 63 5.61 4.18 3.16
N LEU A 64 4.34 3.81 3.10
CA LEU A 64 3.33 4.60 2.41
C LEU A 64 3.16 5.97 3.05
N ALA A 65 3.21 6.04 4.38
CA ALA A 65 3.14 7.32 5.08
C ALA A 65 4.33 8.22 4.74
N LEU A 66 5.53 7.65 4.68
CA LEU A 66 6.74 8.39 4.30
C LEU A 66 6.70 8.88 2.86
N MET A 67 6.08 8.12 1.97
CA MET A 67 5.91 8.49 0.57
C MET A 67 4.78 9.50 0.35
N GLY A 68 4.00 9.80 1.39
CA GLY A 68 2.87 10.70 1.27
C GLY A 68 1.66 10.07 0.56
N LEU A 69 1.61 8.75 0.47
CA LEU A 69 0.52 8.04 -0.21
C LEU A 69 -0.58 7.61 0.77
N VAL A 70 -1.06 8.57 1.54
CA VAL A 70 -2.19 8.40 2.48
C VAL A 70 -3.10 9.61 2.37
N TYR A 71 -4.36 9.43 2.72
CA TYR A 71 -5.32 10.53 2.71
C TYR A 71 -6.10 10.64 4.01
#